data_ba2b9f5a80ff7710c71acad118f01a34
#
_entry.id   ba2b9f5a80ff7710c71acad118f01a34
#
_cell.length_a   1.000
_cell.length_b   1.000
_cell.length_c   1.000
_cell.angle_alpha   90.00
_cell.angle_beta   90.00
_cell.angle_gamma   90.00
#
_symmetry.space_group_name_H-M   'P 1'
#
loop_
_entity.id
_entity.type
_entity.pdbx_description
1 polymer ?
#
loop_
_entity_poly.entity_id
_entity_poly.type
_entity_poly.pdbx_seq_one_letter_code
_entity_poly.pdbx_strand_id
1 'polypeptide(L)'
;MKKTSIGTWAYNVGPYGENPIPFDTVGSTLAKLNFQGMELGGFNGYPNPHNHPEKEQRDALKEKMDNWGLSFSGFAQDLWSEELLNTDDQSKYISEFKANVDFAVDLGIKGVRVDCVQPPTIHNEVDDDTLFSRLTNTWDTCINYAADKGIYVTWEFEPGFAFNKPSYVLKVLDKLQHANFGLMYDTCHGQMLGVVGARQQGEKEVVKDQLELISKFSGRINHIH
;
A
#
# COMPACT_ATOMS: atom_id res chain seq x y z
N MET A 1 8.56 11.22 -21.49
CA MET A 1 8.65 11.78 -20.11
C MET A 1 7.99 10.81 -19.17
N LYS A 2 8.53 10.55 -17.98
CA LYS A 2 7.84 9.71 -16.98
C LYS A 2 6.62 10.48 -16.45
N LYS A 3 5.51 9.80 -16.23
CA LYS A 3 4.32 10.38 -15.62
C LYS A 3 4.56 10.62 -14.13
N THR A 4 3.99 11.70 -13.59
CA THR A 4 4.04 12.03 -12.16
C THR A 4 2.64 11.97 -11.57
N SER A 5 2.54 11.40 -10.37
CA SER A 5 1.32 11.36 -9.57
C SER A 5 1.63 11.75 -8.13
N ILE A 6 0.61 11.97 -7.33
CA ILE A 6 0.73 12.25 -5.91
C ILE A 6 -0.26 11.40 -5.14
N GLY A 7 0.16 10.93 -3.95
CA GLY A 7 -0.70 10.19 -3.04
C GLY A 7 -1.74 11.09 -2.38
N THR A 8 -3.01 10.74 -2.51
CA THR A 8 -4.11 11.59 -2.01
C THR A 8 -4.25 11.55 -0.49
N TRP A 9 -3.66 10.57 0.20
CA TRP A 9 -3.63 10.53 1.66
C TRP A 9 -2.93 11.76 2.27
N ALA A 10 -2.03 12.42 1.54
CA ALA A 10 -1.42 13.67 1.96
C ALA A 10 -2.44 14.78 2.28
N TYR A 11 -3.68 14.64 1.83
CA TYR A 11 -4.75 15.64 1.95
C TYR A 11 -5.92 15.20 2.81
N ASN A 12 -5.91 13.97 3.35
CA ASN A 12 -7.01 13.45 4.17
C ASN A 12 -6.56 12.68 5.42
N VAL A 13 -5.25 12.56 5.67
CA VAL A 13 -4.71 12.02 6.92
C VAL A 13 -3.70 13.00 7.54
N GLY A 14 -3.15 12.66 8.70
CA GLY A 14 -2.21 13.52 9.42
C GLY A 14 -2.79 14.88 9.73
N PRO A 15 -2.17 15.99 9.28
CA PRO A 15 -2.67 17.35 9.57
C PRO A 15 -4.09 17.64 9.06
N TYR A 16 -4.55 16.90 8.06
CA TYR A 16 -5.88 17.04 7.47
C TYR A 16 -6.87 15.96 7.96
N GLY A 17 -6.47 15.10 8.92
CA GLY A 17 -7.30 13.99 9.38
C GLY A 17 -8.66 14.40 9.93
N GLU A 18 -8.72 15.55 10.65
CA GLU A 18 -9.99 16.09 11.20
C GLU A 18 -10.81 16.88 10.16
N ASN A 19 -10.15 17.49 9.18
CA ASN A 19 -10.76 18.29 8.12
C ASN A 19 -10.13 17.97 6.78
N PRO A 20 -10.48 16.83 6.17
CA PRO A 20 -9.94 16.43 4.87
C PRO A 20 -10.22 17.48 3.80
N ILE A 21 -9.23 17.76 2.96
CA ILE A 21 -9.46 18.57 1.77
C ILE A 21 -10.38 17.79 0.83
N PRO A 22 -11.50 18.36 0.33
CA PRO A 22 -12.42 17.61 -0.53
C PRO A 22 -11.70 17.00 -1.75
N PHE A 23 -12.02 15.73 -2.05
CA PHE A 23 -11.41 14.98 -3.17
C PHE A 23 -11.45 15.76 -4.49
N ASP A 24 -12.59 16.40 -4.78
CA ASP A 24 -12.77 17.20 -6.01
C ASP A 24 -11.86 18.43 -6.05
N THR A 25 -11.57 19.03 -4.90
CA THR A 25 -10.62 20.14 -4.80
C THR A 25 -9.20 19.66 -5.12
N VAL A 26 -8.80 18.49 -4.58
CA VAL A 26 -7.49 17.89 -4.86
C VAL A 26 -7.38 17.58 -6.36
N GLY A 27 -8.33 16.82 -6.94
CA GLY A 27 -8.30 16.43 -8.35
C GLY A 27 -8.24 17.62 -9.30
N SER A 28 -9.14 18.60 -9.12
CA SER A 28 -9.16 19.80 -9.96
C SER A 28 -7.88 20.65 -9.83
N THR A 29 -7.27 20.67 -8.67
CA THR A 29 -6.00 21.38 -8.44
C THR A 29 -4.84 20.67 -9.13
N LEU A 30 -4.74 19.35 -9.01
CA LEU A 30 -3.71 18.55 -9.67
C LEU A 30 -3.79 18.68 -11.20
N ALA A 31 -5.00 18.68 -11.75
CA ALA A 31 -5.23 18.93 -13.18
C ALA A 31 -4.68 20.30 -13.61
N LYS A 32 -4.97 21.38 -12.86
CA LYS A 32 -4.45 22.73 -13.13
C LYS A 32 -2.93 22.82 -13.03
N LEU A 33 -2.32 21.99 -12.20
CA LEU A 33 -0.87 21.89 -12.01
C LEU A 33 -0.19 20.96 -13.03
N ASN A 34 -0.94 20.42 -13.99
CA ASN A 34 -0.47 19.50 -15.02
C ASN A 34 0.13 18.18 -14.48
N PHE A 35 -0.37 17.67 -13.36
CA PHE A 35 -0.12 16.28 -12.98
C PHE A 35 -0.79 15.34 -13.98
N GLN A 36 -0.24 14.14 -14.12
CA GLN A 36 -0.80 13.12 -15.02
C GLN A 36 -1.64 12.09 -14.25
N GLY A 37 -1.53 12.08 -12.92
CA GLY A 37 -2.30 11.14 -12.12
C GLY A 37 -2.32 11.48 -10.65
N MET A 38 -3.11 10.68 -9.94
CA MET A 38 -3.11 10.63 -8.47
C MET A 38 -3.15 9.17 -8.03
N GLU A 39 -2.54 8.87 -6.91
CA GLU A 39 -2.73 7.60 -6.24
C GLU A 39 -3.87 7.76 -5.24
N LEU A 40 -4.90 6.92 -5.37
CA LEU A 40 -6.07 6.99 -4.52
C LEU A 40 -5.76 6.45 -3.14
N GLY A 41 -6.00 7.21 -2.09
CA GLY A 41 -6.04 6.75 -0.71
C GLY A 41 -7.48 6.60 -0.26
N GLY A 42 -7.93 5.37 0.04
CA GLY A 42 -9.31 5.08 0.42
C GLY A 42 -9.70 5.48 1.85
N PHE A 43 -8.96 6.41 2.46
CA PHE A 43 -9.07 6.83 3.85
C PHE A 43 -10.00 8.05 4.02
N ASN A 44 -10.52 8.24 5.22
CA ASN A 44 -11.19 9.47 5.67
C ASN A 44 -12.20 10.05 4.66
N GLY A 45 -13.13 9.21 4.20
CA GLY A 45 -14.22 9.64 3.33
C GLY A 45 -13.85 9.82 1.86
N TYR A 46 -12.60 9.60 1.46
CA TYR A 46 -12.24 9.52 0.06
C TYR A 46 -12.82 8.26 -0.59
N PRO A 47 -12.92 8.20 -1.93
CA PRO A 47 -13.55 7.08 -2.62
C PRO A 47 -12.97 5.73 -2.21
N ASN A 48 -13.84 4.81 -1.80
CA ASN A 48 -13.52 3.45 -1.41
C ASN A 48 -14.76 2.54 -1.65
N PRO A 49 -14.66 1.21 -1.53
CA PRO A 49 -15.79 0.33 -1.80
C PRO A 49 -17.01 0.56 -0.90
N HIS A 50 -16.83 1.07 0.32
CA HIS A 50 -17.93 1.28 1.26
C HIS A 50 -18.78 2.52 0.96
N ASN A 51 -18.16 3.60 0.49
CA ASN A 51 -18.85 4.85 0.15
C ASN A 51 -19.16 4.99 -1.34
N HIS A 52 -18.66 4.07 -2.18
CA HIS A 52 -19.00 3.92 -3.59
C HIS A 52 -19.39 2.46 -3.90
N PRO A 53 -20.43 1.91 -3.21
CA PRO A 53 -20.81 0.51 -3.36
C PRO A 53 -21.42 0.20 -4.74
N GLU A 54 -22.03 1.20 -5.38
CA GLU A 54 -22.73 1.00 -6.64
C GLU A 54 -21.80 1.24 -7.85
N LYS A 55 -22.01 0.47 -8.90
CA LYS A 55 -21.21 0.58 -10.14
C LYS A 55 -21.33 1.98 -10.75
N GLU A 56 -22.51 2.57 -10.73
CA GLU A 56 -22.79 3.91 -11.26
C GLU A 56 -21.94 4.99 -10.56
N GLN A 57 -21.72 4.85 -9.26
CA GLN A 57 -20.86 5.77 -8.50
C GLN A 57 -19.39 5.65 -8.94
N ARG A 58 -18.92 4.41 -9.19
CA ARG A 58 -17.55 4.14 -9.67
C ARG A 58 -17.36 4.62 -11.10
N ASP A 59 -18.36 4.43 -11.97
CA ASP A 59 -18.36 4.93 -13.34
C ASP A 59 -18.31 6.48 -13.34
N ALA A 60 -19.11 7.14 -12.50
CA ALA A 60 -19.08 8.60 -12.34
C ALA A 60 -17.73 9.13 -11.82
N LEU A 61 -17.09 8.40 -10.88
CA LEU A 61 -15.75 8.74 -10.41
C LEU A 61 -14.71 8.63 -11.52
N LYS A 62 -14.80 7.60 -12.34
CA LYS A 62 -13.92 7.40 -13.49
C LYS A 62 -14.11 8.51 -14.54
N GLU A 63 -15.35 8.84 -14.89
CA GLU A 63 -15.66 9.95 -15.79
C GLU A 63 -15.10 11.29 -15.23
N LYS A 64 -15.20 11.50 -13.92
CA LYS A 64 -14.64 12.68 -13.28
C LYS A 64 -13.11 12.76 -13.45
N MET A 65 -12.41 11.63 -13.28
CA MET A 65 -10.96 11.55 -13.52
C MET A 65 -10.60 11.85 -14.97
N ASP A 66 -11.36 11.29 -15.92
CA ASP A 66 -11.19 11.54 -17.36
C ASP A 66 -11.39 13.02 -17.69
N ASN A 67 -12.41 13.67 -17.10
CA ASN A 67 -12.68 15.10 -17.27
C ASN A 67 -11.56 16.01 -16.73
N TRP A 68 -10.84 15.56 -15.70
CA TRP A 68 -9.65 16.24 -15.19
C TRP A 68 -8.39 15.93 -16.01
N GLY A 69 -8.44 14.96 -16.92
CA GLY A 69 -7.26 14.47 -17.64
C GLY A 69 -6.27 13.74 -16.74
N LEU A 70 -6.75 13.20 -15.61
CA LEU A 70 -5.94 12.45 -14.64
C LEU A 70 -6.20 10.95 -14.74
N SER A 71 -5.17 10.16 -14.43
CA SER A 71 -5.30 8.71 -14.27
C SER A 71 -5.05 8.32 -12.81
N PHE A 72 -5.66 7.24 -12.34
CA PHE A 72 -5.22 6.62 -11.10
C PHE A 72 -3.89 5.88 -11.32
N SER A 73 -2.87 6.16 -10.50
CA SER A 73 -1.57 5.50 -10.56
C SER A 73 -1.49 4.26 -9.66
N GLY A 74 -2.35 4.18 -8.66
CA GLY A 74 -2.44 3.09 -7.70
C GLY A 74 -3.57 3.34 -6.71
N PHE A 75 -3.76 2.39 -5.78
CA PHE A 75 -4.75 2.48 -4.72
C PHE A 75 -4.16 2.03 -3.38
N ALA A 76 -3.96 2.98 -2.49
CA ALA A 76 -3.69 2.75 -1.09
C ALA A 76 -5.02 2.45 -0.38
N GLN A 77 -5.35 1.18 -0.30
CA GLN A 77 -6.60 0.70 0.30
C GLN A 77 -6.57 0.85 1.84
N ASP A 78 -7.72 1.16 2.43
CA ASP A 78 -7.85 1.24 3.87
C ASP A 78 -8.10 -0.14 4.49
N LEU A 79 -7.00 -0.82 4.85
CA LEU A 79 -7.02 -2.08 5.59
C LEU A 79 -6.49 -1.90 7.03
N TRP A 80 -6.32 -0.67 7.49
CA TRP A 80 -5.63 -0.39 8.75
C TRP A 80 -6.43 -0.79 9.98
N SER A 81 -7.75 -0.88 9.86
CA SER A 81 -8.62 -1.39 10.92
C SER A 81 -8.71 -2.92 10.96
N GLU A 82 -8.18 -3.61 9.93
CA GLU A 82 -8.32 -5.04 9.81
C GLU A 82 -7.16 -5.77 10.48
N GLU A 83 -7.50 -6.75 11.31
CA GLU A 83 -6.50 -7.55 12.01
C GLU A 83 -5.79 -8.50 11.05
N LEU A 84 -4.46 -8.47 11.06
CA LEU A 84 -3.61 -9.29 10.20
C LEU A 84 -2.64 -10.16 11.01
N LEU A 85 -1.76 -9.52 11.80
CA LEU A 85 -0.70 -10.23 12.53
C LEU A 85 -1.12 -10.63 13.95
N ASN A 86 -2.08 -9.95 14.54
CA ASN A 86 -2.53 -10.09 15.93
C ASN A 86 -3.70 -11.07 16.10
N THR A 87 -4.10 -11.78 15.04
CA THR A 87 -5.20 -12.75 15.09
C THR A 87 -4.83 -14.06 14.38
N ASP A 88 -5.53 -15.14 14.69
CA ASP A 88 -5.47 -16.41 13.96
C ASP A 88 -6.52 -16.49 12.83
N ASP A 89 -7.47 -15.57 12.79
CA ASP A 89 -8.50 -15.49 11.76
C ASP A 89 -8.36 -14.20 10.94
N GLN A 90 -7.82 -14.30 9.74
CA GLN A 90 -7.65 -13.21 8.79
C GLN A 90 -8.80 -13.12 7.76
N SER A 91 -9.90 -13.81 7.98
CA SER A 91 -11.02 -13.86 7.03
C SER A 91 -11.59 -12.48 6.69
N LYS A 92 -11.67 -11.60 7.68
CA LYS A 92 -12.13 -10.22 7.50
C LYS A 92 -11.15 -9.39 6.67
N TYR A 93 -9.86 -9.46 6.95
CA TYR A 93 -8.82 -8.82 6.15
C TYR A 93 -8.89 -9.26 4.68
N ILE A 94 -9.00 -10.57 4.43
CA ILE A 94 -9.12 -11.14 3.08
C ILE A 94 -10.39 -10.65 2.38
N SER A 95 -11.52 -10.58 3.10
CA SER A 95 -12.78 -10.08 2.55
C SER A 95 -12.68 -8.61 2.14
N GLU A 96 -12.13 -7.76 3.01
CA GLU A 96 -11.93 -6.34 2.71
C GLU A 96 -10.94 -6.13 1.56
N PHE A 97 -9.83 -6.87 1.55
CA PHE A 97 -8.89 -6.82 0.44
C PHE A 97 -9.58 -7.12 -0.90
N LYS A 98 -10.40 -8.17 -0.96
CA LYS A 98 -11.13 -8.55 -2.18
C LYS A 98 -12.09 -7.46 -2.64
N ALA A 99 -12.84 -6.84 -1.71
CA ALA A 99 -13.73 -5.73 -2.03
C ALA A 99 -12.96 -4.53 -2.62
N ASN A 100 -11.80 -4.23 -2.06
CA ASN A 100 -10.92 -3.17 -2.57
C ASN A 100 -10.31 -3.51 -3.94
N VAL A 101 -9.97 -4.76 -4.20
CA VAL A 101 -9.50 -5.20 -5.53
C VAL A 101 -10.61 -5.06 -6.57
N ASP A 102 -11.84 -5.49 -6.27
CA ASP A 102 -12.97 -5.36 -7.19
C ASP A 102 -13.28 -3.89 -7.48
N PHE A 103 -13.21 -3.02 -6.47
CA PHE A 103 -13.31 -1.58 -6.63
C PHE A 103 -12.21 -1.02 -7.56
N ALA A 104 -10.96 -1.45 -7.37
CA ALA A 104 -9.84 -1.05 -8.21
C ALA A 104 -10.03 -1.48 -9.67
N VAL A 105 -10.55 -2.69 -9.91
CA VAL A 105 -10.87 -3.20 -11.26
C VAL A 105 -11.87 -2.30 -11.96
N ASP A 106 -12.96 -1.94 -11.28
CA ASP A 106 -14.02 -1.08 -11.86
C ASP A 106 -13.50 0.31 -12.21
N LEU A 107 -12.58 0.85 -11.42
CA LEU A 107 -11.93 2.14 -11.68
C LEU A 107 -10.79 2.06 -12.71
N GLY A 108 -10.41 0.85 -13.16
CA GLY A 108 -9.30 0.65 -14.09
C GLY A 108 -7.92 0.82 -13.45
N ILE A 109 -7.84 0.84 -12.11
CA ILE A 109 -6.60 0.88 -11.35
C ILE A 109 -5.87 -0.47 -11.53
N LYS A 110 -4.54 -0.44 -11.65
CA LYS A 110 -3.74 -1.64 -11.94
C LYS A 110 -2.98 -2.17 -10.74
N GLY A 111 -2.83 -1.38 -9.69
CA GLY A 111 -2.07 -1.76 -8.51
C GLY A 111 -2.75 -1.36 -7.22
N VAL A 112 -2.69 -2.23 -6.22
CA VAL A 112 -3.17 -2.00 -4.87
C VAL A 112 -2.03 -2.14 -3.86
N ARG A 113 -2.02 -1.29 -2.82
CA ARG A 113 -1.02 -1.32 -1.75
C ARG A 113 -1.49 -2.18 -0.59
N VAL A 114 -0.56 -2.93 0.00
CA VAL A 114 -0.73 -3.62 1.29
C VAL A 114 0.32 -3.15 2.28
N ASP A 115 -0.04 -3.15 3.56
CA ASP A 115 0.81 -2.79 4.69
C ASP A 115 0.64 -3.81 5.82
N CYS A 116 1.68 -4.01 6.64
CA CYS A 116 1.57 -4.80 7.87
C CYS A 116 1.55 -3.85 9.08
N VAL A 117 0.43 -3.15 9.26
CA VAL A 117 0.27 -1.98 10.13
C VAL A 117 0.48 -2.22 11.64
N GLN A 118 0.52 -3.46 12.12
CA GLN A 118 0.83 -3.73 13.51
C GLN A 118 2.23 -3.19 13.86
N PRO A 119 2.39 -2.58 15.05
CA PRO A 119 3.66 -1.97 15.43
C PRO A 119 4.76 -3.03 15.59
N PRO A 120 6.05 -2.65 15.44
CA PRO A 120 7.16 -3.60 15.58
C PRO A 120 7.23 -4.31 16.95
N THR A 121 6.58 -3.76 17.98
CA THR A 121 6.48 -4.37 19.31
C THR A 121 5.72 -5.69 19.33
N ILE A 122 4.94 -5.99 18.28
CA ILE A 122 4.23 -7.27 18.16
C ILE A 122 5.19 -8.47 18.19
N HIS A 123 6.43 -8.29 17.75
CA HIS A 123 7.49 -9.31 17.84
C HIS A 123 7.88 -9.68 19.29
N ASN A 124 7.45 -8.90 20.30
CA ASN A 124 7.61 -9.24 21.71
C ASN A 124 6.43 -10.04 22.27
N GLU A 125 5.31 -10.09 21.54
CA GLU A 125 4.04 -10.69 21.98
C GLU A 125 3.74 -12.01 21.27
N VAL A 126 4.14 -12.11 20.01
CA VAL A 126 3.92 -13.28 19.14
C VAL A 126 5.25 -13.67 18.51
N ASP A 127 5.54 -14.96 18.43
CA ASP A 127 6.77 -15.45 17.83
C ASP A 127 6.87 -15.13 16.32
N ASP A 128 8.08 -14.92 15.86
CA ASP A 128 8.36 -14.47 14.49
C ASP A 128 7.87 -15.44 13.41
N ASP A 129 7.88 -16.75 13.65
CA ASP A 129 7.42 -17.75 12.68
C ASP A 129 5.89 -17.73 12.55
N THR A 130 5.18 -17.52 13.65
CA THR A 130 3.72 -17.32 13.64
C THR A 130 3.36 -16.03 12.91
N LEU A 131 4.00 -14.90 13.23
CA LEU A 131 3.77 -13.63 12.53
C LEU A 131 4.04 -13.75 11.03
N PHE A 132 5.16 -14.36 10.67
CA PHE A 132 5.54 -14.58 9.28
C PHE A 132 4.55 -15.48 8.54
N SER A 133 4.05 -16.54 9.19
CA SER A 133 3.07 -17.44 8.60
C SER A 133 1.72 -16.76 8.41
N ARG A 134 1.25 -15.99 9.40
CA ARG A 134 0.01 -15.21 9.31
C ARG A 134 0.08 -14.24 8.13
N LEU A 135 1.16 -13.45 8.04
CA LEU A 135 1.38 -12.50 6.96
C LEU A 135 1.38 -13.18 5.58
N THR A 136 2.29 -14.16 5.41
CA THR A 136 2.54 -14.72 4.09
C THR A 136 1.39 -15.59 3.57
N ASN A 137 0.71 -16.36 4.43
CA ASN A 137 -0.45 -17.15 4.00
C ASN A 137 -1.64 -16.26 3.62
N THR A 138 -1.85 -15.18 4.37
CA THR A 138 -2.92 -14.21 4.07
C THR A 138 -2.63 -13.50 2.77
N TRP A 139 -1.42 -12.95 2.61
CA TRP A 139 -1.06 -12.24 1.41
C TRP A 139 -0.96 -13.14 0.18
N ASP A 140 -0.55 -14.39 0.30
CA ASP A 140 -0.60 -15.35 -0.80
C ASP A 140 -2.03 -15.50 -1.35
N THR A 141 -3.01 -15.64 -0.44
CA THR A 141 -4.44 -15.69 -0.81
C THR A 141 -4.89 -14.39 -1.50
N CYS A 142 -4.49 -13.24 -0.97
CA CYS A 142 -4.83 -11.92 -1.52
C CYS A 142 -4.19 -11.69 -2.90
N ILE A 143 -2.90 -12.03 -3.03
CA ILE A 143 -2.13 -11.86 -4.28
C ILE A 143 -2.72 -12.72 -5.40
N ASN A 144 -3.08 -13.97 -5.11
CA ASN A 144 -3.72 -14.85 -6.09
C ASN A 144 -5.05 -14.26 -6.58
N TYR A 145 -5.90 -13.77 -5.66
CA TYR A 145 -7.16 -13.12 -6.03
C TYR A 145 -6.93 -11.88 -6.91
N ALA A 146 -5.95 -11.04 -6.55
CA ALA A 146 -5.61 -9.85 -7.34
C ALA A 146 -5.05 -10.23 -8.73
N ALA A 147 -4.23 -11.27 -8.81
CA ALA A 147 -3.67 -11.77 -10.07
C ALA A 147 -4.76 -12.23 -11.05
N ASP A 148 -5.76 -12.98 -10.58
CA ASP A 148 -6.91 -13.42 -11.37
C ASP A 148 -7.72 -12.24 -11.96
N LYS A 149 -7.62 -11.07 -11.34
CA LYS A 149 -8.26 -9.83 -11.78
C LYS A 149 -7.32 -8.92 -12.61
N GLY A 150 -6.08 -9.31 -12.82
CA GLY A 150 -5.07 -8.52 -13.53
C GLY A 150 -4.57 -7.30 -12.75
N ILE A 151 -4.63 -7.37 -11.42
CA ILE A 151 -4.15 -6.34 -10.47
C ILE A 151 -2.81 -6.80 -9.88
N TYR A 152 -1.82 -5.91 -9.86
CA TYR A 152 -0.61 -6.16 -9.09
C TYR A 152 -0.75 -5.66 -7.66
N VAL A 153 -0.08 -6.35 -6.74
CA VAL A 153 -0.02 -5.98 -5.33
C VAL A 153 1.36 -5.43 -5.01
N THR A 154 1.40 -4.33 -4.30
CA THR A 154 2.66 -3.72 -3.86
C THR A 154 2.66 -3.56 -2.34
N TRP A 155 3.75 -3.99 -1.70
CA TRP A 155 3.92 -3.85 -0.26
C TRP A 155 4.76 -2.62 0.06
N GLU A 156 4.21 -1.69 0.81
CA GLU A 156 4.98 -0.59 1.38
C GLU A 156 5.51 -0.99 2.76
N PHE A 157 6.82 -1.06 2.90
CA PHE A 157 7.47 -1.30 4.18
C PHE A 157 7.73 0.02 4.91
N GLU A 158 7.39 0.07 6.19
CA GLU A 158 7.51 1.28 6.99
C GLU A 158 8.23 1.05 8.32
N PRO A 159 9.00 2.03 8.84
CA PRO A 159 9.66 1.90 10.15
C PRO A 159 8.69 1.70 11.32
N GLY A 160 7.46 2.21 11.16
CA GLY A 160 6.39 2.13 12.17
C GLY A 160 5.67 0.79 12.23
N PHE A 161 5.89 -0.08 11.25
CA PHE A 161 5.18 -1.34 11.09
C PHE A 161 6.09 -2.55 11.37
N ALA A 162 5.47 -3.69 11.62
CA ALA A 162 6.19 -4.95 11.74
C ALA A 162 6.95 -5.31 10.45
N PHE A 163 7.92 -6.21 10.53
CA PHE A 163 8.80 -6.60 9.42
C PHE A 163 9.62 -5.44 8.83
N ASN A 164 10.10 -4.55 9.70
CA ASN A 164 10.81 -3.34 9.35
C ASN A 164 12.36 -3.47 9.38
N LYS A 165 12.90 -4.67 9.16
CA LYS A 165 14.34 -4.92 8.95
C LYS A 165 14.58 -5.34 7.50
N PRO A 166 15.71 -4.97 6.88
CA PRO A 166 16.04 -5.42 5.53
C PRO A 166 15.93 -6.94 5.33
N SER A 167 16.38 -7.75 6.30
CA SER A 167 16.26 -9.21 6.25
C SER A 167 14.80 -9.69 6.30
N TYR A 168 13.95 -9.04 7.09
CA TYR A 168 12.52 -9.36 7.14
C TYR A 168 11.84 -9.06 5.80
N VAL A 169 12.14 -7.91 5.21
CA VAL A 169 11.60 -7.54 3.89
C VAL A 169 12.00 -8.58 2.84
N LEU A 170 13.28 -8.97 2.81
CA LEU A 170 13.76 -10.00 1.89
C LEU A 170 13.08 -11.36 2.14
N LYS A 171 12.96 -11.77 3.43
CA LYS A 171 12.31 -13.05 3.80
C LYS A 171 10.86 -13.12 3.28
N VAL A 172 10.10 -12.01 3.38
CA VAL A 172 8.72 -11.94 2.85
C VAL A 172 8.71 -12.00 1.33
N LEU A 173 9.55 -11.21 0.66
CA LEU A 173 9.67 -11.22 -0.80
C LEU A 173 10.09 -12.60 -1.33
N ASP A 174 11.01 -13.28 -0.66
CA ASP A 174 11.48 -14.61 -1.06
C ASP A 174 10.42 -15.71 -0.87
N LYS A 175 9.53 -15.51 0.09
CA LYS A 175 8.38 -16.41 0.29
C LYS A 175 7.27 -16.19 -0.72
N LEU A 176 6.98 -14.93 -1.07
CA LEU A 176 5.87 -14.53 -1.95
C LEU A 176 6.40 -14.20 -3.36
N GLN A 177 6.80 -15.25 -4.11
CA GLN A 177 7.36 -15.12 -5.45
C GLN A 177 6.29 -15.13 -6.54
N HIS A 178 5.41 -14.12 -6.53
CA HIS A 178 4.39 -13.94 -7.56
C HIS A 178 4.81 -12.86 -8.57
N ALA A 179 4.51 -13.08 -9.85
CA ALA A 179 4.81 -12.10 -10.90
C ALA A 179 4.06 -10.76 -10.72
N ASN A 180 2.92 -10.78 -10.02
CA ASN A 180 2.10 -9.61 -9.74
C ASN A 180 2.29 -9.06 -8.31
N PHE A 181 3.32 -9.51 -7.57
CA PHE A 181 3.66 -8.99 -6.24
C PHE A 181 5.05 -8.39 -6.23
N GLY A 182 5.20 -7.26 -5.56
CA GLY A 182 6.48 -6.60 -5.40
C GLY A 182 6.46 -5.55 -4.30
N LEU A 183 7.56 -4.85 -4.21
CA LEU A 183 7.81 -3.84 -3.19
C LEU A 183 7.45 -2.45 -3.71
N MET A 184 6.73 -1.68 -2.93
CA MET A 184 6.68 -0.24 -3.05
C MET A 184 7.86 0.35 -2.30
N TYR A 185 8.81 0.89 -3.04
CA TYR A 185 9.99 1.51 -2.44
C TYR A 185 9.73 3.00 -2.19
N ASP A 186 9.36 3.34 -0.97
CA ASP A 186 9.37 4.71 -0.51
C ASP A 186 10.78 5.11 -0.10
N THR A 187 11.29 6.21 -0.67
CA THR A 187 12.67 6.66 -0.43
C THR A 187 12.89 7.18 0.99
N CYS A 188 11.87 7.75 1.63
CA CYS A 188 11.93 8.15 3.03
C CYS A 188 11.96 6.91 3.95
N HIS A 189 11.06 5.95 3.70
CA HIS A 189 11.01 4.70 4.47
C HIS A 189 12.28 3.87 4.29
N GLY A 190 12.81 3.79 3.06
CA GLY A 190 14.09 3.13 2.80
C GLY A 190 15.24 3.75 3.58
N GLN A 191 15.31 5.08 3.67
CA GLN A 191 16.30 5.77 4.50
C GLN A 191 16.11 5.44 5.99
N MET A 192 14.89 5.58 6.48
CA MET A 192 14.61 5.43 7.91
C MET A 192 14.71 3.97 8.38
N LEU A 193 14.21 3.02 7.59
CA LEU A 193 14.26 1.60 7.92
C LEU A 193 15.65 1.01 7.71
N GLY A 194 16.23 1.19 6.51
CA GLY A 194 17.42 0.47 6.11
C GLY A 194 18.73 1.13 6.51
N VAL A 195 18.82 2.46 6.51
CA VAL A 195 20.07 3.19 6.80
C VAL A 195 20.12 3.63 8.27
N VAL A 196 19.01 4.12 8.82
CA VAL A 196 18.92 4.58 10.21
C VAL A 196 18.55 3.47 11.19
N GLY A 197 17.85 2.44 10.75
CA GLY A 197 17.32 1.38 11.60
C GLY A 197 16.28 1.89 12.59
N ALA A 198 15.41 2.82 12.14
CA ALA A 198 14.41 3.45 12.99
C ALA A 198 13.33 2.45 13.40
N ARG A 199 12.96 2.48 14.69
CA ARG A 199 11.89 1.66 15.30
C ARG A 199 12.06 0.14 15.17
N GLN A 200 13.22 -0.35 14.78
CA GLN A 200 13.50 -1.79 14.77
C GLN A 200 13.57 -2.32 16.21
N GLN A 201 12.95 -3.49 16.43
CA GLN A 201 13.02 -4.19 17.71
C GLN A 201 14.34 -4.99 17.84
N GLY A 202 14.89 -5.08 19.07
CA GLY A 202 16.10 -5.81 19.35
C GLY A 202 17.35 -5.22 18.69
N GLU A 203 18.23 -6.09 18.19
CA GLU A 203 19.44 -5.67 17.48
C GLU A 203 19.06 -5.00 16.13
N LYS A 204 19.67 -3.84 15.89
CA LYS A 204 19.44 -3.10 14.65
C LYS A 204 20.17 -3.74 13.47
N GLU A 205 19.47 -3.84 12.37
CA GLU A 205 20.01 -4.22 11.07
C GLU A 205 19.99 -2.99 10.14
N VAL A 206 21.18 -2.53 9.75
CA VAL A 206 21.32 -1.37 8.86
C VAL A 206 22.25 -1.69 7.69
N VAL A 207 22.04 -0.99 6.60
CA VAL A 207 22.90 -1.00 5.42
C VAL A 207 23.65 0.33 5.34
N LYS A 208 24.68 0.37 4.51
CA LYS A 208 25.53 1.57 4.37
C LYS A 208 24.76 2.79 3.86
N ASP A 209 23.93 2.57 2.83
CA ASP A 209 23.16 3.63 2.16
C ASP A 209 21.97 3.04 1.40
N GLN A 210 21.13 3.91 0.83
CA GLN A 210 19.96 3.48 0.06
C GLN A 210 20.31 2.71 -1.22
N LEU A 211 21.46 2.94 -1.83
CA LEU A 211 21.87 2.22 -3.04
C LEU A 211 22.12 0.75 -2.71
N GLU A 212 22.74 0.46 -1.57
CA GLU A 212 22.90 -0.92 -1.10
C GLU A 212 21.53 -1.56 -0.82
N LEU A 213 20.59 -0.83 -0.18
CA LEU A 213 19.26 -1.33 0.10
C LEU A 213 18.49 -1.65 -1.20
N ILE A 214 18.48 -0.73 -2.15
CA ILE A 214 17.84 -0.90 -3.46
C ILE A 214 18.47 -2.10 -4.20
N SER A 215 19.79 -2.27 -4.11
CA SER A 215 20.48 -3.42 -4.73
C SER A 215 20.01 -4.76 -4.15
N LYS A 216 19.74 -4.81 -2.83
CA LYS A 216 19.19 -6.00 -2.18
C LYS A 216 17.77 -6.34 -2.68
N PHE A 217 16.97 -5.33 -3.04
CA PHE A 217 15.60 -5.48 -3.54
C PHE A 217 15.51 -5.48 -5.07
N SER A 218 16.65 -5.52 -5.76
CA SER A 218 16.70 -5.47 -7.24
C SER A 218 15.80 -6.51 -7.89
N GLY A 219 15.02 -6.08 -8.87
CA GLY A 219 14.05 -6.93 -9.58
C GLY A 219 12.76 -7.23 -8.82
N ARG A 220 12.61 -6.69 -7.59
CA ARG A 220 11.45 -6.92 -6.73
C ARG A 220 10.64 -5.62 -6.48
N ILE A 221 11.11 -4.47 -6.94
CA ILE A 221 10.43 -3.17 -6.80
C ILE A 221 9.50 -3.00 -8.00
N ASN A 222 8.22 -2.82 -7.73
CA ASN A 222 7.18 -2.60 -8.75
C ASN A 222 6.49 -1.22 -8.64
N HIS A 223 6.72 -0.47 -7.56
CA HIS A 223 6.24 0.89 -7.36
C HIS A 223 7.26 1.73 -6.58
N ILE A 224 7.23 3.06 -6.73
CA ILE A 224 8.15 3.99 -6.05
C ILE A 224 7.36 5.20 -5.52
N HIS A 225 7.62 5.50 -4.26
CA HIS A 225 7.24 6.75 -3.57
C HIS A 225 8.44 7.62 -3.23
#